data_08a38ef7684ce87d4d8d13e8376811bc
#
_entry.id   08a38ef7684ce87d4d8d13e8376811bc
#
_cell.length_a   1.000
_cell.length_b   1.000
_cell.length_c   1.000
_cell.angle_alpha   90.00
_cell.angle_beta   90.00
_cell.angle_gamma   90.00
#
_symmetry.space_group_name_H-M   'P 1'
#
loop_
_entity.id
_entity.type
_entity.pdbx_description
1 polymer ?
#
loop_
_entity_poly.entity_id
_entity_poly.type
_entity_poly.pdbx_seq_one_letter_code
_entity_poly.pdbx_strand_id
1 'polypeptide(L)'
;MLGIGKKFPNYSLTGVVSNDQAKAFQNFDANTHKGKWRVVFFWPKDFTFVCPTEIAAFGKLEKEFKARDAQLLGVSSDSEYVHLAWRSTKDELKNLPFPMLSDIKRELSSALGVLDAEAGVAQRATYIVDPQGVIRFAYVTDLSVGRNPQEVLRGLDALQTDELCPCNWKKGEDTLKAA
;
A
#
# COMPACT_ATOMS: atom_id res chain seq x y z
N MET A 1 -14.71 -4.73 6.33
CA MET A 1 -13.47 -4.82 5.54
C MET A 1 -13.61 -5.88 4.46
N LEU A 2 -13.25 -5.56 3.22
CA LEU A 2 -13.24 -6.52 2.13
C LEU A 2 -12.09 -7.52 2.34
N GLY A 3 -12.38 -8.83 2.25
CA GLY A 3 -11.47 -9.89 2.67
C GLY A 3 -10.76 -10.61 1.53
N ILE A 4 -9.97 -11.61 1.93
CA ILE A 4 -9.19 -12.48 1.05
C ILE A 4 -10.08 -13.19 0.03
N GLY A 5 -9.59 -13.38 -1.19
CA GLY A 5 -10.27 -14.03 -2.31
C GLY A 5 -11.25 -13.12 -3.06
N LYS A 6 -11.47 -11.89 -2.60
CA LYS A 6 -12.31 -10.91 -3.29
C LYS A 6 -11.49 -10.09 -4.29
N LYS A 7 -12.12 -9.61 -5.34
CA LYS A 7 -11.50 -8.65 -6.27
C LYS A 7 -11.26 -7.32 -5.56
N PHE A 8 -10.08 -6.77 -5.75
CA PHE A 8 -9.77 -5.41 -5.30
C PHE A 8 -10.67 -4.42 -6.08
N PRO A 9 -11.28 -3.43 -5.42
CA PRO A 9 -12.19 -2.50 -6.08
C PRO A 9 -11.53 -1.74 -7.24
N ASN A 10 -12.32 -1.36 -8.22
CA ASN A 10 -11.88 -0.39 -9.22
C ASN A 10 -11.68 0.98 -8.56
N TYR A 11 -10.69 1.69 -9.05
CA TYR A 11 -10.38 3.05 -8.58
C TYR A 11 -9.81 3.87 -9.74
N SER A 12 -9.89 5.19 -9.62
CA SER A 12 -9.18 6.15 -10.45
C SER A 12 -8.80 7.33 -9.56
N LEU A 13 -7.52 7.43 -9.21
CA LEU A 13 -6.99 8.36 -8.21
C LEU A 13 -5.80 9.13 -8.79
N THR A 14 -5.74 10.42 -8.48
CA THR A 14 -4.54 11.22 -8.76
C THR A 14 -3.46 10.88 -7.75
N GLY A 15 -2.25 10.59 -8.23
CA GLY A 15 -1.09 10.29 -7.40
C GLY A 15 0.02 11.32 -7.59
N VAL A 16 0.77 11.58 -6.52
CA VAL A 16 1.98 12.41 -6.53
C VAL A 16 3.20 11.51 -6.71
N VAL A 17 3.89 11.69 -7.83
CA VAL A 17 5.06 10.88 -8.23
C VAL A 17 6.38 11.65 -8.17
N SER A 18 6.35 12.98 -8.10
CA SER A 18 7.52 13.85 -8.14
C SER A 18 7.30 15.11 -7.30
N ASN A 19 8.39 15.76 -6.88
CA ASN A 19 8.35 17.10 -6.27
C ASN A 19 8.44 18.23 -7.32
N ASP A 20 8.73 17.90 -8.58
CA ASP A 20 8.66 18.85 -9.70
C ASP A 20 7.18 19.07 -10.04
N GLN A 21 6.67 20.29 -9.79
CA GLN A 21 5.27 20.64 -10.01
C GLN A 21 4.76 20.36 -11.42
N ALA A 22 5.62 20.50 -12.44
CA ALA A 22 5.25 20.23 -13.83
C ALA A 22 5.02 18.72 -14.11
N LYS A 23 5.54 17.84 -13.25
CA LYS A 23 5.50 16.38 -13.41
C LYS A 23 4.97 15.67 -12.15
N ALA A 24 4.41 16.43 -11.20
CA ALA A 24 4.03 15.91 -9.90
C ALA A 24 2.88 14.91 -9.97
N PHE A 25 1.93 15.11 -10.85
CA PHE A 25 0.65 14.41 -10.84
C PHE A 25 0.52 13.40 -11.99
N GLN A 26 0.07 12.21 -11.62
CA GLN A 26 -0.27 11.15 -12.56
C GLN A 26 -1.55 10.47 -12.12
N ASN A 27 -2.41 10.06 -13.05
CA ASN A 27 -3.58 9.24 -12.72
C ASN A 27 -3.20 7.77 -12.61
N PHE A 28 -3.76 7.11 -11.59
CA PHE A 28 -3.62 5.68 -11.31
C PHE A 28 -5.00 5.04 -11.25
N ASP A 29 -5.18 3.96 -11.97
CA ASP A 29 -6.40 3.17 -11.97
C ASP A 29 -6.12 1.68 -11.77
N ALA A 30 -7.17 0.87 -11.77
CA ALA A 30 -7.06 -0.57 -11.60
C ALA A 30 -6.23 -1.27 -12.70
N ASN A 31 -6.05 -0.63 -13.86
CA ASN A 31 -5.30 -1.16 -15.00
C ASN A 31 -3.84 -0.70 -15.04
N THR A 32 -3.48 0.36 -14.32
CA THR A 32 -2.12 0.96 -14.34
C THR A 32 -1.01 -0.08 -14.06
N HIS A 33 -1.28 -1.05 -13.19
CA HIS A 33 -0.36 -2.14 -12.87
C HIS A 33 -1.01 -3.52 -13.10
N LYS A 34 -1.82 -3.64 -14.16
CA LYS A 34 -2.44 -4.92 -14.52
C LYS A 34 -1.38 -5.98 -14.80
N GLY A 35 -1.61 -7.19 -14.30
CA GLY A 35 -0.68 -8.29 -14.46
C GLY A 35 0.50 -8.30 -13.48
N LYS A 36 0.58 -7.32 -12.56
CA LYS A 36 1.60 -7.24 -11.52
C LYS A 36 1.00 -7.38 -10.13
N TRP A 37 1.82 -7.82 -9.19
CA TRP A 37 1.49 -7.73 -7.78
C TRP A 37 1.41 -6.25 -7.35
N ARG A 38 0.50 -5.94 -6.45
CA ARG A 38 0.34 -4.59 -5.89
C ARG A 38 0.29 -4.68 -4.37
N VAL A 39 1.06 -3.83 -3.71
CA VAL A 39 0.96 -3.59 -2.27
C VAL A 39 0.33 -2.21 -2.10
N VAL A 40 -0.93 -2.19 -1.71
CA VAL A 40 -1.70 -0.95 -1.51
C VAL A 40 -1.83 -0.72 -0.02
N PHE A 41 -1.27 0.36 0.49
CA PHE A 41 -1.32 0.66 1.90
C PHE A 41 -1.89 2.05 2.17
N PHE A 42 -2.73 2.13 3.19
CA PHE A 42 -3.44 3.35 3.58
C PHE A 42 -2.85 3.93 4.85
N TRP A 43 -2.86 5.25 4.97
CA TRP A 43 -2.61 5.97 6.22
C TRP A 43 -3.70 7.02 6.45
N PRO A 44 -3.97 7.43 7.73
CA PRO A 44 -5.12 8.29 8.04
C PRO A 44 -4.95 9.71 7.53
N LYS A 45 -3.85 10.39 7.82
CA LYS A 45 -3.64 11.82 7.51
C LYS A 45 -2.18 12.15 7.27
N ASP A 46 -1.95 13.06 6.32
CA ASP A 46 -0.67 13.71 6.14
C ASP A 46 -0.33 14.63 7.32
N PHE A 47 0.92 15.06 7.41
CA PHE A 47 1.44 15.96 8.44
C PHE A 47 1.23 15.47 9.89
N THR A 48 1.17 14.15 10.09
CA THR A 48 1.07 13.51 11.42
C THR A 48 2.39 12.87 11.86
N PHE A 49 2.37 12.09 12.94
CA PHE A 49 3.57 11.61 13.61
C PHE A 49 3.96 10.18 13.21
N VAL A 50 3.03 9.23 13.20
CA VAL A 50 3.28 7.81 12.86
C VAL A 50 3.41 7.62 11.35
N CYS A 51 2.54 8.29 10.57
CA CYS A 51 2.43 8.08 9.13
C CYS A 51 3.74 8.25 8.36
N PRO A 52 4.57 9.31 8.58
CA PRO A 52 5.80 9.46 7.83
C PRO A 52 6.80 8.34 8.09
N THR A 53 6.81 7.76 9.30
CA THR A 53 7.71 6.65 9.65
C THR A 53 7.36 5.38 8.86
N GLU A 54 6.07 5.09 8.69
CA GLU A 54 5.60 3.94 7.90
C GLU A 54 5.90 4.14 6.40
N ILE A 55 5.56 5.31 5.85
CA ILE A 55 5.77 5.65 4.44
C ILE A 55 7.26 5.54 4.09
N ALA A 56 8.13 6.11 4.92
CA ALA A 56 9.57 6.01 4.75
C ALA A 56 10.09 4.57 4.86
N ALA A 57 9.51 3.76 5.77
CA ALA A 57 9.87 2.35 5.92
C ALA A 57 9.49 1.52 4.69
N PHE A 58 8.29 1.73 4.11
CA PHE A 58 7.92 1.14 2.81
C PHE A 58 8.85 1.62 1.70
N GLY A 59 9.23 2.91 1.69
CA GLY A 59 10.16 3.47 0.72
C GLY A 59 11.54 2.80 0.72
N LYS A 60 12.07 2.48 1.90
CA LYS A 60 13.33 1.76 2.07
C LYS A 60 13.29 0.34 1.48
N LEU A 61 12.12 -0.28 1.45
CA LEU A 61 11.91 -1.63 0.92
C LEU A 61 11.41 -1.67 -0.53
N GLU A 62 11.23 -0.51 -1.20
CA GLU A 62 10.67 -0.48 -2.55
C GLU A 62 11.43 -1.38 -3.54
N LYS A 63 12.76 -1.35 -3.50
CA LYS A 63 13.60 -2.19 -4.36
C LYS A 63 13.35 -3.68 -4.14
N GLU A 64 13.09 -4.09 -2.89
CA GLU A 64 12.76 -5.45 -2.53
C GLU A 64 11.37 -5.86 -3.08
N PHE A 65 10.38 -4.98 -2.96
CA PHE A 65 9.06 -5.21 -3.57
C PHE A 65 9.16 -5.27 -5.10
N LYS A 66 9.89 -4.35 -5.70
CA LYS A 66 10.09 -4.31 -7.15
C LYS A 66 10.81 -5.55 -7.70
N ALA A 67 11.79 -6.08 -6.97
CA ALA A 67 12.48 -7.33 -7.32
C ALA A 67 11.55 -8.55 -7.29
N ARG A 68 10.36 -8.42 -6.68
CA ARG A 68 9.29 -9.41 -6.62
C ARG A 68 8.13 -9.08 -7.56
N ASP A 69 8.37 -8.23 -8.55
CA ASP A 69 7.35 -7.70 -9.48
C ASP A 69 6.12 -7.10 -8.78
N ALA A 70 6.33 -6.51 -7.60
CA ALA A 70 5.28 -5.88 -6.81
C ALA A 70 5.42 -4.35 -6.80
N GLN A 71 4.29 -3.67 -7.05
CA GLN A 71 4.22 -2.21 -7.07
C GLN A 71 3.65 -1.69 -5.75
N LEU A 72 4.35 -0.73 -5.14
CA LEU A 72 3.86 -0.03 -3.94
C LEU A 72 2.95 1.13 -4.35
N LEU A 73 1.80 1.23 -3.69
CA LEU A 73 0.84 2.33 -3.83
C LEU A 73 0.45 2.80 -2.42
N GLY A 74 0.83 3.99 -2.06
CA GLY A 74 0.43 4.61 -0.80
C GLY A 74 -0.84 5.46 -1.00
N VAL A 75 -1.78 5.43 -0.07
CA VAL A 75 -3.10 6.08 -0.22
C VAL A 75 -3.51 6.78 1.08
N SER A 76 -4.03 7.99 0.99
CA SER A 76 -4.82 8.61 2.07
C SER A 76 -6.02 9.41 1.53
N SER A 77 -6.85 9.90 2.44
CA SER A 77 -7.97 10.78 2.09
C SER A 77 -7.58 12.25 1.91
N ASP A 78 -6.29 12.59 1.99
CA ASP A 78 -5.79 13.93 1.69
C ASP A 78 -5.79 14.19 0.18
N SER A 79 -5.76 15.49 -0.21
CA SER A 79 -5.67 15.85 -1.63
C SER A 79 -4.25 15.64 -2.17
N GLU A 80 -4.14 15.52 -3.48
CA GLU A 80 -2.86 15.44 -4.19
C GLU A 80 -1.96 16.66 -3.93
N TYR A 81 -2.55 17.82 -3.68
CA TYR A 81 -1.81 19.04 -3.33
C TYR A 81 -1.22 18.99 -1.92
N VAL A 82 -1.95 18.38 -0.96
CA VAL A 82 -1.47 18.14 0.40
C VAL A 82 -0.32 17.13 0.36
N HIS A 83 -0.46 16.04 -0.39
CA HIS A 83 0.62 15.07 -0.61
C HIS A 83 1.87 15.71 -1.21
N LEU A 84 1.71 16.57 -2.24
CA LEU A 84 2.83 17.27 -2.85
C LEU A 84 3.55 18.20 -1.86
N ALA A 85 2.79 18.97 -1.08
CA ALA A 85 3.33 19.85 -0.07
C ALA A 85 4.10 19.05 1.00
N TRP A 86 3.50 17.98 1.51
CA TRP A 86 4.14 17.16 2.52
C TRP A 86 5.39 16.44 2.01
N ARG A 87 5.30 15.85 0.81
CA ARG A 87 6.44 15.21 0.14
C ARG A 87 7.60 16.19 -0.09
N SER A 88 7.30 17.45 -0.42
CA SER A 88 8.31 18.48 -0.69
C SER A 88 8.97 19.02 0.58
N THR A 89 8.26 19.04 1.70
CA THR A 89 8.72 19.66 2.95
C THR A 89 9.32 18.68 3.96
N LYS A 90 8.90 17.41 3.92
CA LYS A 90 9.37 16.38 4.86
C LYS A 90 10.56 15.61 4.26
N ASP A 91 11.73 15.72 4.87
CA ASP A 91 12.98 15.16 4.32
C ASP A 91 12.91 13.65 4.02
N GLU A 92 12.26 12.88 4.90
CA GLU A 92 12.11 11.43 4.73
C GLU A 92 11.23 11.04 3.53
N LEU A 93 10.40 11.99 3.01
CA LEU A 93 9.44 11.75 1.94
C LEU A 93 9.86 12.35 0.59
N LYS A 94 10.87 13.23 0.56
CA LYS A 94 11.30 13.94 -0.66
C LYS A 94 11.62 13.01 -1.84
N ASN A 95 12.22 11.87 -1.55
CA ASN A 95 12.69 10.92 -2.55
C ASN A 95 11.92 9.59 -2.52
N LEU A 96 10.62 9.64 -2.17
CA LEU A 96 9.81 8.42 -2.19
C LEU A 96 9.79 7.80 -3.59
N PRO A 97 10.08 6.49 -3.71
CA PRO A 97 10.15 5.81 -5.00
C PRO A 97 8.77 5.28 -5.48
N PHE A 98 7.70 5.60 -4.79
CA PHE A 98 6.34 5.20 -5.13
C PHE A 98 5.35 6.38 -5.04
N PRO A 99 4.17 6.27 -5.67
CA PRO A 99 3.18 7.34 -5.67
C PRO A 99 2.43 7.44 -4.32
N MET A 100 2.03 8.67 -3.98
CA MET A 100 1.07 8.99 -2.91
C MET A 100 -0.28 9.31 -3.56
N LEU A 101 -1.27 8.43 -3.43
CA LEU A 101 -2.57 8.51 -4.10
C LEU A 101 -3.61 9.23 -3.22
N SER A 102 -4.37 10.13 -3.83
CA SER A 102 -5.42 10.90 -3.19
C SER A 102 -6.78 10.20 -3.32
N ASP A 103 -7.26 9.57 -2.24
CA ASP A 103 -8.64 9.06 -2.13
C ASP A 103 -9.54 10.12 -1.45
N ILE A 104 -9.47 11.37 -1.91
CA ILE A 104 -10.18 12.52 -1.32
C ILE A 104 -11.70 12.31 -1.27
N LYS A 105 -12.25 11.56 -2.21
CA LYS A 105 -13.67 11.18 -2.23
C LYS A 105 -13.98 10.01 -1.29
N ARG A 106 -12.97 9.37 -0.74
CA ARG A 106 -13.10 8.20 0.15
C ARG A 106 -13.80 7.00 -0.49
N GLU A 107 -13.83 6.94 -1.82
CA GLU A 107 -14.51 5.89 -2.57
C GLU A 107 -13.79 4.54 -2.41
N LEU A 108 -12.46 4.53 -2.54
CA LEU A 108 -11.66 3.31 -2.43
C LEU A 108 -11.62 2.79 -0.98
N SER A 109 -11.36 3.66 0.00
CA SER A 109 -11.34 3.28 1.41
C SER A 109 -12.71 2.79 1.90
N SER A 110 -13.81 3.40 1.41
CA SER A 110 -15.18 2.93 1.69
C SER A 110 -15.46 1.56 1.06
N ALA A 111 -15.11 1.37 -0.22
CA ALA A 111 -15.32 0.10 -0.92
C ALA A 111 -14.55 -1.06 -0.29
N LEU A 112 -13.37 -0.78 0.27
CA LEU A 112 -12.57 -1.75 1.03
C LEU A 112 -13.08 -1.95 2.47
N GLY A 113 -13.95 -1.08 2.95
CA GLY A 113 -14.46 -1.11 4.34
C GLY A 113 -13.38 -0.81 5.37
N VAL A 114 -12.44 0.08 5.04
CA VAL A 114 -11.35 0.55 5.91
C VAL A 114 -11.45 2.05 6.21
N LEU A 115 -12.52 2.70 5.81
CA LEU A 115 -12.81 4.06 6.19
C LEU A 115 -13.35 4.09 7.63
N ASP A 116 -12.72 4.89 8.48
CA ASP A 116 -13.32 5.36 9.72
C ASP A 116 -14.30 6.48 9.36
N ALA A 117 -15.61 6.19 9.43
CA ALA A 117 -16.64 7.12 8.99
C ALA A 117 -16.77 8.33 9.91
N GLU A 118 -16.46 8.19 11.22
CA GLU A 118 -16.53 9.28 12.19
C GLU A 118 -15.36 10.27 11.99
N ALA A 119 -14.14 9.74 11.89
CA ALA A 119 -12.95 10.55 11.64
C ALA A 119 -12.81 11.00 10.18
N GLY A 120 -13.51 10.36 9.23
CA GLY A 120 -13.45 10.62 7.80
C GLY A 120 -12.09 10.28 7.17
N VAL A 121 -11.35 9.29 7.73
CA VAL A 121 -10.02 8.90 7.30
C VAL A 121 -9.89 7.40 7.13
N ALA A 122 -8.95 6.95 6.32
CA ALA A 122 -8.65 5.54 6.23
C ALA A 122 -7.92 5.03 7.48
N GLN A 123 -8.23 3.82 7.91
CA GLN A 123 -7.43 3.08 8.89
C GLN A 123 -6.06 2.73 8.31
N ARG A 124 -5.12 2.28 9.16
CA ARG A 124 -3.81 1.78 8.72
C ARG A 124 -3.94 0.39 8.11
N ALA A 125 -4.47 0.35 6.90
CA ALA A 125 -4.70 -0.89 6.15
C ALA A 125 -3.61 -1.15 5.12
N THR A 126 -3.28 -2.42 4.90
CA THR A 126 -2.38 -2.87 3.83
C THR A 126 -3.00 -4.07 3.14
N TYR A 127 -3.01 -4.04 1.82
CA TYR A 127 -3.47 -5.15 0.97
C TYR A 127 -2.36 -5.59 0.04
N ILE A 128 -2.19 -6.91 -0.13
CA ILE A 128 -1.45 -7.48 -1.25
C ILE A 128 -2.47 -8.03 -2.23
N VAL A 129 -2.37 -7.56 -3.47
CA VAL A 129 -3.25 -7.92 -4.57
C VAL A 129 -2.44 -8.64 -5.64
N ASP A 130 -2.91 -9.81 -6.06
CA ASP A 130 -2.23 -10.61 -7.07
C ASP A 130 -2.37 -10.04 -8.50
N PRO A 131 -1.64 -10.59 -9.50
CA PRO A 131 -1.73 -10.15 -10.89
C PRO A 131 -3.14 -10.25 -11.50
N GLN A 132 -4.00 -11.11 -10.94
CA GLN A 132 -5.40 -11.26 -11.35
C GLN A 132 -6.34 -10.26 -10.67
N GLY A 133 -5.81 -9.41 -9.78
CA GLY A 133 -6.58 -8.40 -9.05
C GLY A 133 -7.34 -8.96 -7.85
N VAL A 134 -6.94 -10.11 -7.32
CA VAL A 134 -7.55 -10.73 -6.14
C VAL A 134 -6.75 -10.34 -4.88
N ILE A 135 -7.46 -10.00 -3.81
CA ILE A 135 -6.85 -9.73 -2.50
C ILE A 135 -6.33 -11.06 -1.92
N ARG A 136 -5.03 -11.13 -1.65
CA ARG A 136 -4.36 -12.31 -1.09
C ARG A 136 -3.86 -12.08 0.34
N PHE A 137 -3.77 -10.84 0.78
CA PHE A 137 -3.35 -10.45 2.13
C PHE A 137 -4.08 -9.18 2.54
N ALA A 138 -4.49 -9.09 3.80
CA ALA A 138 -5.07 -7.90 4.41
C ALA A 138 -4.55 -7.76 5.83
N TYR A 139 -4.01 -6.60 6.16
CA TYR A 139 -3.41 -6.27 7.45
C TYR A 139 -3.89 -4.88 7.87
N VAL A 140 -4.58 -4.79 8.99
CA VAL A 140 -5.12 -3.53 9.51
C VAL A 140 -4.72 -3.39 10.97
N THR A 141 -4.21 -2.23 11.34
CA THR A 141 -3.89 -1.89 12.73
C THR A 141 -4.67 -0.66 13.19
N ASP A 142 -4.77 -0.50 14.49
CA ASP A 142 -5.29 0.72 15.11
C ASP A 142 -4.50 1.95 14.66
N LEU A 143 -5.15 3.12 14.69
CA LEU A 143 -4.56 4.38 14.24
C LEU A 143 -3.29 4.77 14.99
N SER A 144 -3.13 4.31 16.24
CA SER A 144 -1.96 4.56 17.09
C SER A 144 -0.80 3.60 16.85
N VAL A 145 -1.00 2.51 16.09
CA VAL A 145 -0.02 1.43 15.93
C VAL A 145 0.54 1.38 14.53
N GLY A 146 1.82 1.75 14.36
CA GLY A 146 2.54 1.62 13.10
C GLY A 146 2.71 0.17 12.65
N ARG A 147 2.68 -0.06 11.35
CA ARG A 147 2.80 -1.39 10.73
C ARG A 147 4.26 -1.81 10.59
N ASN A 148 4.46 -3.12 10.38
CA ASN A 148 5.76 -3.69 10.03
C ASN A 148 5.81 -4.02 8.52
N PRO A 149 6.47 -3.20 7.66
CA PRO A 149 6.58 -3.48 6.23
C PRO A 149 7.37 -4.75 5.88
N GLN A 150 8.25 -5.22 6.78
CA GLN A 150 8.97 -6.49 6.62
C GLN A 150 8.01 -7.68 6.66
N GLU A 151 6.96 -7.63 7.52
CA GLU A 151 5.93 -8.66 7.52
C GLU A 151 5.10 -8.64 6.25
N VAL A 152 4.85 -7.48 5.67
CA VAL A 152 4.18 -7.37 4.36
C VAL A 152 5.04 -7.99 3.26
N LEU A 153 6.36 -7.74 3.29
CA LEU A 153 7.32 -8.33 2.34
C LEU A 153 7.40 -9.85 2.51
N ARG A 154 7.48 -10.35 3.75
CA ARG A 154 7.44 -11.78 4.07
C ARG A 154 6.15 -12.44 3.55
N GLY A 155 5.00 -11.78 3.78
CA GLY A 155 3.72 -12.27 3.27
C GLY A 155 3.67 -12.34 1.75
N LEU A 156 4.24 -11.35 1.05
CA LEU A 156 4.37 -11.38 -0.41
C LEU A 156 5.25 -12.54 -0.87
N ASP A 157 6.40 -12.74 -0.23
CA ASP A 157 7.30 -13.87 -0.55
C ASP A 157 6.56 -15.21 -0.41
N ALA A 158 5.84 -15.40 0.70
CA ALA A 158 5.07 -16.63 0.93
C ALA A 158 3.96 -16.83 -0.12
N LEU A 159 3.23 -15.76 -0.48
CA LEU A 159 2.17 -15.82 -1.50
C LEU A 159 2.70 -16.17 -2.89
N GLN A 160 3.94 -15.80 -3.20
CA GLN A 160 4.57 -16.07 -4.49
C GLN A 160 5.16 -17.48 -4.62
N THR A 161 5.30 -18.23 -3.53
CA THR A 161 5.73 -19.65 -3.62
C THR A 161 4.65 -20.54 -4.21
N ASP A 162 3.37 -20.16 -4.02
CA ASP A 162 2.19 -21.02 -4.30
C ASP A 162 2.24 -22.38 -3.56
N GLU A 163 2.97 -22.44 -2.43
CA GLU A 163 3.19 -23.63 -1.61
C GLU A 163 2.66 -23.42 -0.18
N LEU A 164 2.66 -24.50 0.61
CA LEU A 164 2.23 -24.45 2.00
C LEU A 164 3.37 -23.92 2.90
N CYS A 165 3.36 -22.61 3.17
CA CYS A 165 4.34 -22.00 4.05
C CYS A 165 3.94 -22.20 5.52
N PRO A 166 4.81 -22.81 6.37
CA PRO A 166 4.52 -22.97 7.79
C PRO A 166 4.51 -21.64 8.55
N CYS A 167 4.09 -21.68 9.82
CA CYS A 167 4.12 -20.54 10.70
C CYS A 167 5.54 -19.94 10.77
N ASN A 168 5.66 -18.61 10.74
CA ASN A 168 6.93 -17.87 10.76
C ASN A 168 7.88 -18.12 9.59
N TRP A 169 7.43 -18.80 8.53
CA TRP A 169 8.24 -19.07 7.35
C TRP A 169 8.90 -17.81 6.78
N LYS A 170 10.13 -17.95 6.37
CA LYS A 170 10.90 -16.90 5.69
C LYS A 170 11.40 -17.41 4.35
N LYS A 171 11.61 -16.50 3.42
CA LYS A 171 12.15 -16.80 2.10
C LYS A 171 13.48 -17.56 2.21
N GLY A 172 13.54 -18.72 1.56
CA GLY A 172 14.69 -19.62 1.57
C GLY A 172 14.57 -20.79 2.56
N GLU A 173 13.51 -20.82 3.38
CA GLU A 173 13.18 -21.97 4.24
C GLU A 173 12.31 -22.98 3.48
N ASP A 174 12.30 -24.23 3.95
CA ASP A 174 11.50 -25.29 3.37
C ASP A 174 9.99 -25.03 3.55
N THR A 175 9.21 -25.44 2.55
CA THR A 175 7.74 -25.43 2.57
C THR A 175 7.21 -26.82 2.95
N LEU A 176 5.94 -26.88 3.33
CA LEU A 176 5.28 -28.12 3.66
C LEU A 176 4.78 -28.81 2.38
N LYS A 177 4.94 -30.13 2.29
CA LYS A 177 4.31 -30.93 1.24
C LYS A 177 2.87 -31.25 1.67
N ALA A 178 1.92 -31.06 0.76
CA ALA A 178 0.59 -31.63 0.96
C ALA A 178 0.69 -33.15 1.01
N ALA A 179 0.07 -33.74 2.02
CA ALA A 179 0.02 -35.22 2.16
C ALA A 179 -0.93 -35.81 1.12
#